data_7650410c8d422e7e7d3890523f244e82
#
_entry.id   7650410c8d422e7e7d3890523f244e82
#
_cell.length_a   1.000
_cell.length_b   1.000
_cell.length_c   1.000
_cell.angle_alpha   90.00
_cell.angle_beta   90.00
_cell.angle_gamma   90.00
#
_symmetry.space_group_name_H-M   'P 1'
#
loop_
_entity.id
_entity.type
_entity.pdbx_description
1 polymer ?
#
loop_
_entity_poly.entity_id
_entity_poly.type
_entity_poly.pdbx_seq_one_letter_code
_entity_poly.pdbx_strand_id
1 'polypeptide(L)'
;MKKILNLLAVLLVFLVFSCSSSHSSNDTDILPDEDIDLQDSEIVDDDSDAQDGEIVDDSDDDSDLPEPTEEIFEETEPINGYARCYDKIPAGPYEGLFADPKLESQIKKSLGYDDDYELTQEDLEKIKEISVSFKDLRGFEKLVNLEYVKFQDTEGNIYDFTPLSNLKKLKKIRIYFRPPAELDPSEHHENMTCLDGSFSLLTTLEALEMENTHLKEVAPIEQLVNLVSLNLNFNKIEILPENIGNLEKLDFLVFVHNNVKNIEQLKSLTNLKELFFHYNYVEDIYPIKNLVDLTRLGAQGNRIKNISAVTNLVKLTYLGLDNNQIEEIPKEITNLKKLKTLELDYNNICNLPDLKGLDSLDEMRLSNNELNDEDWMKLDGLEHVWSLSVALNKITKVPIMKNLKSLKELYLNYNYITDLSGFADNESFPALKRLDIGSNNIDNAEAFRNRTGLSSLRVYKNCIKDFSPLEELKERGTYVGGMNEQLESCERKIITSEDGE
;
A
#
# COMPACT_ATOMS: atom_id res chain seq x y z
N MET A 1 2.94 26.15 -7.35
CA MET A 1 3.33 25.79 -6.00
C MET A 1 2.31 24.86 -5.30
N LYS A 2 0.98 25.10 -5.33
CA LYS A 2 -0.03 24.19 -4.71
C LYS A 2 -0.06 22.75 -5.29
N LYS A 3 0.20 22.56 -6.59
CA LYS A 3 0.28 21.21 -7.20
C LYS A 3 1.53 20.42 -6.76
N ILE A 4 2.59 21.10 -6.35
CA ILE A 4 3.83 20.49 -5.88
C ILE A 4 3.69 20.02 -4.43
N LEU A 5 2.88 20.69 -3.59
CA LEU A 5 2.62 20.27 -2.22
C LEU A 5 1.76 18.98 -2.15
N ASN A 6 0.79 18.83 -3.04
CA ASN A 6 -0.01 17.59 -3.11
C ASN A 6 0.83 16.41 -3.63
N LEU A 7 1.78 16.66 -4.54
CA LEU A 7 2.72 15.63 -4.99
C LEU A 7 3.68 15.20 -3.86
N LEU A 8 4.08 16.14 -2.99
CA LEU A 8 4.94 15.84 -1.82
C LEU A 8 4.21 15.04 -0.74
N ALA A 9 2.90 15.25 -0.54
CA ALA A 9 2.12 14.45 0.41
C ALA A 9 1.94 12.99 -0.08
N VAL A 10 1.75 12.80 -1.38
CA VAL A 10 1.71 11.47 -2.01
C VAL A 10 3.10 10.79 -1.96
N LEU A 11 4.18 11.53 -2.19
CA LEU A 11 5.55 11.02 -2.04
C LEU A 11 5.89 10.63 -0.59
N LEU A 12 5.34 11.31 0.43
CA LEU A 12 5.59 10.96 1.84
C LEU A 12 4.93 9.63 2.24
N VAL A 13 3.76 9.30 1.69
CA VAL A 13 3.13 7.98 1.90
C VAL A 13 3.97 6.87 1.24
N PHE A 14 4.59 7.13 0.08
CA PHE A 14 5.48 6.17 -0.58
C PHE A 14 6.87 6.06 0.08
N LEU A 15 7.40 7.12 0.69
CA LEU A 15 8.69 7.08 1.39
C LEU A 15 8.65 6.27 2.69
N VAL A 16 7.49 6.10 3.33
CA VAL A 16 7.36 5.24 4.52
C VAL A 16 7.41 3.75 4.16
N PHE A 17 7.00 3.36 2.93
CA PHE A 17 7.04 1.96 2.48
C PHE A 17 8.24 1.60 1.60
N SER A 18 8.93 2.56 0.99
CA SER A 18 10.20 2.31 0.28
C SER A 18 11.43 2.39 1.18
N CYS A 19 11.29 2.79 2.44
CA CYS A 19 12.39 3.00 3.39
C CYS A 19 12.71 1.79 4.27
N SER A 20 12.21 0.57 3.95
CA SER A 20 12.63 -0.66 4.64
C SER A 20 13.73 -1.44 3.91
N SER A 21 14.34 -0.89 2.85
CA SER A 21 15.43 -1.55 2.15
C SER A 21 16.62 -0.66 1.79
N SER A 22 16.96 0.35 2.61
CA SER A 22 18.29 0.96 2.52
C SER A 22 18.73 1.57 3.84
N HIS A 23 19.83 1.03 4.36
CA HIS A 23 20.70 1.46 5.47
C HIS A 23 20.27 1.12 6.89
N SER A 24 20.62 -0.09 7.32
CA SER A 24 21.48 -0.24 8.50
C SER A 24 22.30 -1.52 8.38
N SER A 25 23.59 -1.37 8.36
CA SER A 25 24.55 -2.41 8.64
C SER A 25 24.32 -2.93 10.05
N ASN A 26 23.80 -4.15 10.16
CA ASN A 26 24.16 -5.08 11.25
C ASN A 26 23.64 -6.45 10.86
N ASP A 27 24.56 -7.39 10.77
CA ASP A 27 24.34 -8.80 10.61
C ASP A 27 23.41 -9.33 11.72
N THR A 28 22.29 -9.92 11.32
CA THR A 28 21.64 -10.97 12.09
C THR A 28 20.97 -11.93 11.13
N ASP A 29 21.35 -13.20 11.27
CA ASP A 29 20.86 -14.36 10.57
C ASP A 29 19.33 -14.43 10.55
N ILE A 30 18.74 -14.55 9.36
CA ILE A 30 17.37 -15.00 9.19
C ILE A 30 17.45 -16.49 8.88
N LEU A 31 17.09 -17.29 9.87
CA LEU A 31 16.83 -18.73 9.74
C LEU A 31 15.53 -18.94 8.95
N PRO A 32 15.38 -20.03 8.20
CA PRO A 32 14.20 -20.32 7.41
C PRO A 32 12.99 -20.63 8.30
N ASP A 33 11.83 -20.24 7.81
CA ASP A 33 10.50 -20.46 8.39
C ASP A 33 10.28 -21.91 8.77
N GLU A 34 9.98 -22.15 10.05
CA GLU A 34 9.34 -23.38 10.49
C GLU A 34 7.83 -23.27 10.33
N ASP A 35 7.25 -24.30 9.74
CA ASP A 35 5.82 -24.50 9.56
C ASP A 35 5.05 -24.33 10.87
N ILE A 36 4.09 -23.40 10.90
CA ILE A 36 3.10 -23.31 11.97
C ILE A 36 1.86 -24.08 11.56
N ASP A 37 1.78 -25.32 12.06
CA ASP A 37 0.57 -26.15 12.07
C ASP A 37 -0.54 -25.47 12.89
N LEU A 38 -1.64 -25.12 12.24
CA LEU A 38 -2.88 -24.73 12.89
C LEU A 38 -3.60 -26.00 13.38
N GLN A 39 -3.42 -26.34 14.64
CA GLN A 39 -4.30 -27.30 15.31
C GLN A 39 -5.52 -26.59 15.88
N ASP A 40 -6.68 -27.08 15.46
CA ASP A 40 -8.00 -26.82 16.05
C ASP A 40 -7.99 -27.08 17.57
N SER A 41 -8.41 -26.11 18.35
CA SER A 41 -8.75 -26.33 19.76
C SER A 41 -10.24 -26.13 19.97
N GLU A 42 -10.89 -27.24 20.27
CA GLU A 42 -12.29 -27.36 20.69
C GLU A 42 -12.56 -26.52 21.94
N ILE A 43 -13.75 -25.88 21.90
CA ILE A 43 -14.34 -25.18 23.04
C ILE A 43 -14.93 -26.23 23.96
N VAL A 44 -14.48 -26.24 25.20
CA VAL A 44 -15.14 -26.99 26.29
C VAL A 44 -15.83 -25.96 27.19
N ASP A 45 -17.14 -26.06 27.25
CA ASP A 45 -17.98 -25.40 28.24
C ASP A 45 -17.73 -26.02 29.62
N ASP A 46 -17.52 -25.21 30.64
CA ASP A 46 -17.65 -25.67 32.02
C ASP A 46 -18.41 -24.64 32.86
N ASP A 47 -19.63 -25.05 33.19
CA ASP A 47 -20.51 -24.43 34.18
C ASP A 47 -20.04 -24.80 35.59
N SER A 48 -19.88 -23.85 36.51
CA SER A 48 -20.20 -24.08 37.92
C SER A 48 -20.26 -22.82 38.78
N ASP A 49 -21.47 -22.58 39.23
CA ASP A 49 -21.94 -22.22 40.58
C ASP A 49 -21.32 -21.05 41.38
N ALA A 50 -22.28 -20.17 41.60
CA ALA A 50 -22.54 -19.22 42.65
C ALA A 50 -21.90 -19.44 44.04
N GLN A 51 -21.53 -18.35 44.68
CA GLN A 51 -21.87 -18.15 46.13
C GLN A 51 -21.94 -16.66 46.49
N ASP A 52 -23.05 -16.38 47.24
CA ASP A 52 -23.43 -15.13 47.85
C ASP A 52 -22.37 -14.60 48.84
N GLY A 53 -22.19 -13.31 48.86
CA GLY A 53 -21.46 -12.58 49.92
C GLY A 53 -22.12 -11.22 50.13
N GLU A 54 -22.96 -11.12 51.15
CA GLU A 54 -23.46 -9.87 51.71
C GLU A 54 -22.31 -8.96 52.11
N ILE A 55 -22.32 -7.68 51.71
CA ILE A 55 -21.54 -6.63 52.30
C ILE A 55 -22.45 -5.48 52.71
N VAL A 56 -22.29 -5.14 53.93
CA VAL A 56 -22.97 -4.23 54.79
C VAL A 56 -22.95 -2.79 54.27
N ASP A 57 -24.09 -2.16 54.45
CA ASP A 57 -24.42 -0.76 54.30
C ASP A 57 -23.54 0.12 55.24
N ASP A 58 -22.83 1.11 54.65
CA ASP A 58 -22.33 2.29 55.39
C ASP A 58 -22.71 3.53 54.57
N SER A 59 -23.74 4.19 55.04
CA SER A 59 -24.19 5.47 54.62
C SER A 59 -23.22 6.56 55.00
N ASP A 60 -22.64 7.26 54.00
CA ASP A 60 -22.20 8.63 54.17
C ASP A 60 -22.73 9.50 53.02
N ASP A 61 -23.50 10.48 53.51
CA ASP A 61 -24.23 11.54 52.85
C ASP A 61 -23.24 12.49 52.10
N ASP A 62 -23.18 12.43 50.77
CA ASP A 62 -22.57 13.46 49.94
C ASP A 62 -23.55 13.87 48.84
N SER A 63 -24.60 14.56 49.26
CA SER A 63 -25.55 15.27 48.40
C SER A 63 -24.96 16.64 48.07
N ASP A 64 -24.16 16.77 46.99
CA ASP A 64 -24.00 18.04 46.24
C ASP A 64 -23.03 17.87 45.02
N LEU A 65 -23.26 16.82 44.21
CA LEU A 65 -22.79 16.81 42.84
C LEU A 65 -23.99 17.01 41.92
N PRO A 66 -23.95 17.90 40.92
CA PRO A 66 -25.02 18.02 39.94
C PRO A 66 -25.17 16.66 39.24
N GLU A 67 -26.36 16.13 39.21
CA GLU A 67 -26.69 14.92 38.45
C GLU A 67 -26.16 15.08 37.02
N PRO A 68 -25.46 14.08 36.45
CA PRO A 68 -25.06 14.13 35.06
C PRO A 68 -26.34 14.37 34.24
N THR A 69 -26.34 15.46 33.44
CA THR A 69 -27.42 15.73 32.50
C THR A 69 -27.53 14.50 31.60
N GLU A 70 -28.69 13.81 31.67
CA GLU A 70 -28.94 12.66 30.78
C GLU A 70 -28.74 13.12 29.33
N GLU A 71 -27.80 12.47 28.64
CA GLU A 71 -27.58 12.73 27.22
C GLU A 71 -28.88 12.37 26.47
N ILE A 72 -29.51 13.34 25.84
CA ILE A 72 -30.73 13.16 25.06
C ILE A 72 -30.33 12.68 23.67
N PHE A 73 -30.87 11.53 23.26
CA PHE A 73 -30.67 10.97 21.92
C PHE A 73 -31.99 10.97 21.14
N GLU A 74 -31.88 11.22 19.82
CA GLU A 74 -32.97 11.08 18.87
C GLU A 74 -32.79 9.82 18.02
N GLU A 75 -33.92 9.16 17.67
CA GLU A 75 -33.88 8.08 16.67
C GLU A 75 -33.48 8.62 15.30
N THR A 76 -32.79 7.80 14.52
CA THR A 76 -32.21 8.23 13.24
C THR A 76 -32.98 7.63 12.07
N GLU A 77 -33.21 8.48 11.05
CA GLU A 77 -33.82 8.08 9.79
C GLU A 77 -32.72 8.03 8.68
N PRO A 78 -32.87 7.17 7.66
CA PRO A 78 -31.93 7.13 6.53
C PRO A 78 -31.81 8.50 5.85
N ILE A 79 -30.58 8.85 5.40
CA ILE A 79 -30.29 10.08 4.66
C ILE A 79 -29.93 9.72 3.22
N ASN A 80 -30.60 10.32 2.24
CA ASN A 80 -30.43 10.03 0.80
C ASN A 80 -30.54 8.52 0.46
N GLY A 81 -31.31 7.76 1.25
CA GLY A 81 -31.47 6.31 1.09
C GLY A 81 -30.35 5.47 1.74
N TYR A 82 -29.35 6.08 2.36
CA TYR A 82 -28.30 5.39 3.10
C TYR A 82 -28.66 5.25 4.57
N ALA A 83 -28.36 4.07 5.11
CA ALA A 83 -28.57 3.78 6.52
C ALA A 83 -27.72 4.68 7.41
N ARG A 84 -28.19 4.95 8.61
CA ARG A 84 -27.40 5.54 9.68
C ARG A 84 -26.61 4.42 10.36
N CYS A 85 -25.39 4.73 10.77
CA CYS A 85 -24.55 3.80 11.53
C CYS A 85 -25.02 3.59 12.98
N TYR A 86 -25.90 4.47 13.44
CA TYR A 86 -26.40 4.49 14.80
C TYR A 86 -27.92 4.66 14.76
N ASP A 87 -28.61 3.89 15.61
CA ASP A 87 -30.07 4.03 15.79
C ASP A 87 -30.47 5.36 16.41
N LYS A 88 -29.54 5.95 17.17
CA LYS A 88 -29.72 7.23 17.86
C LYS A 88 -28.49 8.09 17.78
N ILE A 89 -28.70 9.40 17.66
CA ILE A 89 -27.63 10.41 17.68
C ILE A 89 -27.85 11.37 18.86
N PRO A 90 -26.78 12.03 19.37
CA PRO A 90 -26.92 13.05 20.38
C PRO A 90 -27.89 14.16 19.95
N ALA A 91 -28.85 14.46 20.77
CA ALA A 91 -29.91 15.45 20.54
C ALA A 91 -30.05 16.39 21.73
N GLY A 92 -30.92 17.39 21.62
CA GLY A 92 -31.19 18.35 22.68
C GLY A 92 -30.21 19.53 22.74
N PRO A 93 -30.46 20.47 23.67
CA PRO A 93 -29.63 21.66 23.82
C PRO A 93 -28.24 21.31 24.37
N TYR A 94 -27.24 22.09 23.96
CA TYR A 94 -25.90 22.07 24.53
C TYR A 94 -25.52 23.46 24.98
N GLU A 95 -24.63 23.55 25.98
CA GLU A 95 -24.13 24.83 26.47
C GLU A 95 -22.90 25.27 25.66
N GLY A 96 -22.76 26.60 25.43
CA GLY A 96 -21.63 27.19 24.73
C GLY A 96 -21.79 27.25 23.21
N LEU A 97 -20.67 27.41 22.51
CA LEU A 97 -20.63 27.55 21.05
C LEU A 97 -20.68 26.21 20.32
N PHE A 98 -20.17 25.16 20.94
CA PHE A 98 -20.03 23.82 20.39
C PHE A 98 -20.51 22.79 21.40
N ALA A 99 -21.05 21.68 20.91
CA ALA A 99 -21.49 20.58 21.78
C ALA A 99 -20.31 19.94 22.53
N ASP A 100 -19.14 19.86 21.87
CA ASP A 100 -17.91 19.47 22.58
C ASP A 100 -17.12 20.71 23.03
N PRO A 101 -16.96 20.94 24.35
CA PRO A 101 -16.26 22.10 24.88
C PRO A 101 -14.76 22.11 24.55
N LYS A 102 -14.16 20.93 24.24
CA LYS A 102 -12.76 20.84 23.80
C LYS A 102 -12.52 21.58 22.48
N LEU A 103 -13.54 21.65 21.59
CA LEU A 103 -13.41 22.39 20.33
C LEU A 103 -13.20 23.87 20.55
N GLU A 104 -13.96 24.48 21.47
CA GLU A 104 -13.82 25.89 21.79
C GLU A 104 -12.42 26.20 22.32
N SER A 105 -11.92 25.41 23.27
CA SER A 105 -10.56 25.55 23.81
C SER A 105 -9.49 25.39 22.72
N GLN A 106 -9.65 24.42 21.80
CA GLN A 106 -8.72 24.25 20.68
C GLN A 106 -8.70 25.47 19.73
N ILE A 107 -9.87 26.04 19.43
CA ILE A 107 -9.96 27.24 18.60
C ILE A 107 -9.28 28.43 19.28
N LYS A 108 -9.59 28.68 20.56
CA LYS A 108 -8.92 29.73 21.35
C LYS A 108 -7.40 29.59 21.30
N LYS A 109 -6.90 28.39 21.57
CA LYS A 109 -5.46 28.08 21.52
C LYS A 109 -4.87 28.28 20.11
N SER A 110 -5.58 27.89 19.04
CA SER A 110 -5.10 28.07 17.65
C SER A 110 -5.00 29.54 17.23
N LEU A 111 -5.85 30.38 17.82
CA LEU A 111 -5.86 31.83 17.58
C LEU A 111 -4.95 32.59 18.54
N GLY A 112 -4.35 31.91 19.52
CA GLY A 112 -3.47 32.53 20.54
C GLY A 112 -4.23 33.30 21.61
N TYR A 113 -5.47 32.93 21.89
CA TYR A 113 -6.29 33.53 22.95
C TYR A 113 -6.19 32.72 24.25
N ASP A 114 -6.45 33.41 25.37
CA ASP A 114 -6.54 32.79 26.70
C ASP A 114 -7.88 32.03 26.84
N ASP A 115 -7.97 31.11 27.81
CA ASP A 115 -9.13 30.26 28.01
C ASP A 115 -10.40 31.02 28.41
N ASP A 116 -10.27 32.18 29.02
CA ASP A 116 -11.34 33.09 29.45
C ASP A 116 -11.85 34.01 28.34
N TYR A 117 -11.19 34.04 27.17
CA TYR A 117 -11.63 34.84 26.02
C TYR A 117 -12.96 34.30 25.45
N GLU A 118 -13.92 35.19 25.21
CA GLU A 118 -15.19 34.85 24.54
C GLU A 118 -15.02 34.94 23.03
N LEU A 119 -15.13 33.78 22.33
CA LEU A 119 -15.04 33.72 20.86
C LEU A 119 -16.19 34.48 20.22
N THR A 120 -15.89 35.30 19.24
CA THR A 120 -16.86 35.97 18.38
C THR A 120 -17.05 35.23 17.06
N GLN A 121 -18.12 35.54 16.31
CA GLN A 121 -18.31 35.00 14.96
C GLN A 121 -17.14 35.38 14.03
N GLU A 122 -16.57 36.59 14.19
CA GLU A 122 -15.40 37.03 13.40
C GLU A 122 -14.15 36.16 13.69
N ASP A 123 -14.00 35.65 14.92
CA ASP A 123 -12.92 34.73 15.26
C ASP A 123 -13.14 33.38 14.61
N LEU A 124 -14.36 32.84 14.62
CA LEU A 124 -14.71 31.58 13.96
C LEU A 124 -14.49 31.65 12.43
N GLU A 125 -14.70 32.82 11.81
CA GLU A 125 -14.44 33.04 10.38
C GLU A 125 -12.95 33.02 10.03
N LYS A 126 -12.04 33.13 10.98
CA LYS A 126 -10.60 33.00 10.77
C LYS A 126 -10.17 31.53 10.58
N ILE A 127 -10.99 30.58 11.07
CA ILE A 127 -10.67 29.16 11.04
C ILE A 127 -10.90 28.60 9.64
N LYS A 128 -9.83 28.18 8.99
CA LYS A 128 -9.84 27.51 7.69
C LYS A 128 -9.50 26.03 7.77
N GLU A 129 -8.70 25.68 8.76
CA GLU A 129 -8.24 24.31 8.99
C GLU A 129 -8.32 24.01 10.48
N ILE A 130 -8.76 22.80 10.83
CA ILE A 130 -8.79 22.36 12.23
C ILE A 130 -8.50 20.86 12.32
N SER A 131 -7.84 20.48 13.42
CA SER A 131 -7.60 19.09 13.77
C SER A 131 -8.28 18.78 15.10
N VAL A 132 -9.10 17.76 15.16
CA VAL A 132 -10.00 17.48 16.27
C VAL A 132 -10.01 16.00 16.63
N SER A 133 -10.38 15.70 17.89
CA SER A 133 -10.43 14.35 18.45
C SER A 133 -11.72 14.07 19.23
N PHE A 134 -12.88 14.40 18.68
CA PHE A 134 -14.18 14.23 19.35
C PHE A 134 -15.29 13.80 18.39
N LYS A 135 -16.42 13.38 18.96
CA LYS A 135 -17.51 12.65 18.29
C LYS A 135 -18.68 13.54 17.86
N ASP A 136 -19.02 14.54 18.65
CA ASP A 136 -20.18 15.41 18.44
C ASP A 136 -19.78 16.65 17.67
N LEU A 137 -20.28 16.77 16.45
CA LEU A 137 -19.94 17.85 15.52
C LEU A 137 -20.91 19.03 15.58
N ARG A 138 -21.91 19.03 16.47
CA ARG A 138 -22.87 20.14 16.58
C ARG A 138 -22.14 21.43 16.98
N GLY A 139 -22.37 22.48 16.21
CA GLY A 139 -21.67 23.76 16.32
C GLY A 139 -20.64 23.99 15.21
N PHE A 140 -20.17 22.95 14.49
CA PHE A 140 -19.24 23.12 13.36
C PHE A 140 -19.82 23.97 12.25
N GLU A 141 -21.14 23.99 12.05
CA GLU A 141 -21.84 24.83 11.08
C GLU A 141 -21.53 26.33 11.22
N LYS A 142 -20.98 26.77 12.37
CA LYS A 142 -20.54 28.15 12.64
C LYS A 142 -19.17 28.45 12.02
N LEU A 143 -18.39 27.44 11.64
CA LEU A 143 -17.05 27.58 11.04
C LEU A 143 -17.16 27.79 9.52
N VAL A 144 -17.85 28.82 9.09
CA VAL A 144 -18.29 29.03 7.68
C VAL A 144 -17.14 29.14 6.66
N ASN A 145 -15.92 29.38 7.10
CA ASN A 145 -14.74 29.47 6.26
C ASN A 145 -13.85 28.23 6.32
N LEU A 146 -14.30 27.16 6.99
CA LEU A 146 -13.55 25.92 7.10
C LEU A 146 -13.36 25.28 5.70
N GLU A 147 -12.11 25.02 5.35
CA GLU A 147 -11.68 24.41 4.09
C GLU A 147 -11.21 22.96 4.30
N TYR A 148 -10.64 22.65 5.47
CA TYR A 148 -10.09 21.36 5.82
C TYR A 148 -10.36 21.00 7.27
N VAL A 149 -10.84 19.79 7.51
CA VAL A 149 -10.94 19.20 8.85
C VAL A 149 -10.22 17.86 8.92
N LYS A 150 -9.43 17.67 9.99
CA LYS A 150 -8.77 16.42 10.30
C LYS A 150 -9.31 15.88 11.62
N PHE A 151 -9.89 14.68 11.56
CA PHE A 151 -10.27 13.90 12.73
C PHE A 151 -9.15 12.89 13.03
N GLN A 152 -8.64 12.93 14.26
CA GLN A 152 -7.58 12.01 14.70
C GLN A 152 -7.85 11.56 16.12
N ASP A 153 -7.52 10.30 16.42
CA ASP A 153 -7.59 9.73 17.77
C ASP A 153 -8.96 9.99 18.45
N THR A 154 -10.03 9.91 17.66
CA THR A 154 -11.39 10.08 18.19
C THR A 154 -11.68 8.93 19.16
N GLU A 155 -12.08 9.27 20.38
CA GLU A 155 -12.55 8.30 21.37
C GLU A 155 -13.92 7.76 20.95
N GLY A 156 -13.94 6.92 19.88
CA GLY A 156 -15.13 6.34 19.30
C GLY A 156 -15.60 7.03 17.99
N ASN A 157 -16.77 6.64 17.55
CA ASN A 157 -17.30 6.99 16.23
C ASN A 157 -17.88 8.41 16.17
N ILE A 158 -17.75 9.09 15.03
CA ILE A 158 -18.50 10.31 14.74
C ILE A 158 -19.94 9.89 14.39
N TYR A 159 -20.91 10.36 15.16
CA TYR A 159 -22.31 9.95 15.02
C TYR A 159 -23.01 10.58 13.83
N ASP A 160 -22.68 11.84 13.50
CA ASP A 160 -23.41 12.61 12.50
C ASP A 160 -22.52 13.66 11.84
N PHE A 161 -22.43 13.63 10.52
CA PHE A 161 -21.70 14.61 9.72
C PHE A 161 -22.58 15.75 9.19
N THR A 162 -23.88 15.75 9.50
CA THR A 162 -24.84 16.79 9.06
C THR A 162 -24.38 18.21 9.39
N PRO A 163 -23.75 18.51 10.56
CA PRO A 163 -23.25 19.85 10.87
C PRO A 163 -22.24 20.40 9.86
N LEU A 164 -21.52 19.51 9.14
CA LEU A 164 -20.55 19.92 8.11
C LEU A 164 -21.20 20.19 6.75
N SER A 165 -22.43 19.76 6.51
CA SER A 165 -23.08 19.77 5.19
C SER A 165 -23.31 21.18 4.63
N ASN A 166 -23.43 22.19 5.50
CA ASN A 166 -23.62 23.58 5.13
C ASN A 166 -22.32 24.38 4.92
N LEU A 167 -21.16 23.77 5.18
CA LEU A 167 -19.85 24.40 5.04
C LEU A 167 -19.45 24.45 3.56
N LYS A 168 -19.84 25.51 2.84
CA LYS A 168 -19.64 25.64 1.39
C LYS A 168 -18.18 25.70 0.94
N LYS A 169 -17.25 25.99 1.87
CA LYS A 169 -15.80 26.05 1.59
C LYS A 169 -15.08 24.76 1.97
N LEU A 170 -15.74 23.82 2.63
CA LEU A 170 -15.14 22.56 3.03
C LEU A 170 -14.80 21.72 1.79
N LYS A 171 -13.50 21.46 1.59
CA LYS A 171 -12.94 20.77 0.44
C LYS A 171 -12.29 19.44 0.78
N LYS A 172 -11.82 19.32 2.02
CA LYS A 172 -11.05 18.16 2.44
C LYS A 172 -11.47 17.70 3.83
N ILE A 173 -11.66 16.38 3.94
CA ILE A 173 -11.77 15.68 5.22
C ILE A 173 -10.69 14.60 5.28
N ARG A 174 -10.03 14.49 6.43
CA ARG A 174 -9.18 13.36 6.78
C ARG A 174 -9.64 12.75 8.10
N ILE A 175 -9.84 11.45 8.11
CA ILE A 175 -10.14 10.67 9.31
C ILE A 175 -9.06 9.61 9.44
N TYR A 176 -8.40 9.56 10.59
CA TYR A 176 -7.30 8.63 10.85
C TYR A 176 -7.35 8.16 12.30
N PHE A 177 -7.34 6.85 12.50
CA PHE A 177 -7.21 6.25 13.84
C PHE A 177 -5.79 5.69 13.99
N ARG A 178 -5.25 5.77 15.22
CA ARG A 178 -3.94 5.20 15.50
C ARG A 178 -3.96 3.68 15.34
N PRO A 179 -2.85 3.07 14.89
CA PRO A 179 -2.73 1.62 14.90
C PRO A 179 -2.88 1.05 16.31
N PRO A 180 -3.54 -0.11 16.48
CA PRO A 180 -3.76 -0.74 17.78
C PRO A 180 -2.48 -1.01 18.58
N ALA A 181 -1.32 -1.16 17.91
CA ALA A 181 -0.03 -1.41 18.56
C ALA A 181 0.48 -0.23 19.40
N GLU A 182 -0.06 0.96 19.21
CA GLU A 182 0.30 2.18 19.94
C GLU A 182 -0.68 2.48 21.10
N LEU A 183 -1.71 1.65 21.26
CA LEU A 183 -2.77 1.85 22.26
C LEU A 183 -2.73 0.76 23.33
N ASP A 184 -3.20 1.08 24.53
CA ASP A 184 -3.41 0.09 25.59
C ASP A 184 -4.45 -0.95 25.10
N PRO A 185 -4.16 -2.24 25.11
CA PRO A 185 -5.11 -3.28 24.70
C PRO A 185 -6.42 -3.31 25.49
N SER A 186 -6.46 -2.66 26.66
CA SER A 186 -7.66 -2.53 27.48
C SER A 186 -8.60 -1.38 27.03
N GLU A 187 -8.11 -0.47 26.17
CA GLU A 187 -8.93 0.59 25.60
C GLU A 187 -9.70 0.02 24.40
N HIS A 188 -10.96 -0.30 24.60
CA HIS A 188 -11.87 -0.71 23.51
C HIS A 188 -12.26 0.53 22.70
N HIS A 189 -11.50 0.78 21.61
CA HIS A 189 -11.92 1.78 20.63
C HIS A 189 -13.05 1.19 19.80
N GLU A 190 -14.23 1.81 19.87
CA GLU A 190 -15.31 1.50 18.95
C GLU A 190 -14.86 1.86 17.52
N ASN A 191 -14.76 0.86 16.67
CA ASN A 191 -14.35 1.02 15.28
C ASN A 191 -15.50 1.56 14.45
N MET A 192 -15.22 2.51 13.53
CA MET A 192 -16.21 2.98 12.55
C MET A 192 -16.43 1.87 11.51
N THR A 193 -17.40 0.97 11.77
CA THR A 193 -17.65 -0.18 10.88
C THR A 193 -18.41 0.18 9.62
N CYS A 194 -19.22 1.24 9.65
CA CYS A 194 -19.91 1.78 8.49
C CYS A 194 -19.72 3.29 8.37
N LEU A 195 -19.88 3.82 7.16
CA LEU A 195 -19.91 5.26 6.91
C LEU A 195 -21.37 5.74 7.00
N ASP A 196 -21.63 6.63 7.97
CA ASP A 196 -22.97 7.13 8.23
C ASP A 196 -23.58 7.83 7.02
N GLY A 197 -24.91 7.65 6.82
CA GLY A 197 -25.64 8.23 5.70
C GLY A 197 -25.52 9.75 5.57
N SER A 198 -25.28 10.49 6.68
CA SER A 198 -25.04 11.93 6.66
C SER A 198 -23.81 12.33 5.85
N PHE A 199 -22.87 11.42 5.65
CA PHE A 199 -21.71 11.67 4.79
C PHE A 199 -22.11 12.00 3.34
N SER A 200 -23.22 11.46 2.85
CA SER A 200 -23.76 11.75 1.51
C SER A 200 -24.11 13.22 1.26
N LEU A 201 -24.23 14.02 2.32
CA LEU A 201 -24.52 15.44 2.26
C LEU A 201 -23.27 16.32 1.95
N LEU A 202 -22.07 15.78 2.10
CA LEU A 202 -20.80 16.51 2.01
C LEU A 202 -20.35 16.71 0.56
N THR A 203 -21.25 17.12 -0.30
CA THR A 203 -21.06 17.18 -1.75
C THR A 203 -20.04 18.25 -2.23
N THR A 204 -19.54 19.10 -1.33
CA THR A 204 -18.50 20.10 -1.64
C THR A 204 -17.09 19.52 -1.61
N LEU A 205 -16.90 18.29 -1.09
CA LEU A 205 -15.60 17.68 -0.93
C LEU A 205 -14.91 17.42 -2.27
N GLU A 206 -13.63 17.74 -2.31
CA GLU A 206 -12.70 17.45 -3.40
C GLU A 206 -11.69 16.36 -3.02
N ALA A 207 -11.42 16.18 -1.72
CA ALA A 207 -10.53 15.15 -1.20
C ALA A 207 -11.08 14.52 0.07
N LEU A 208 -11.07 13.19 0.12
CA LEU A 208 -11.44 12.39 1.28
C LEU A 208 -10.35 11.37 1.58
N GLU A 209 -9.84 11.40 2.82
CA GLU A 209 -8.88 10.44 3.34
C GLU A 209 -9.47 9.75 4.59
N MET A 210 -9.67 8.45 4.53
CA MET A 210 -10.18 7.63 5.64
C MET A 210 -9.27 6.41 5.81
N GLU A 211 -8.22 6.57 6.60
CA GLU A 211 -7.21 5.54 6.79
C GLU A 211 -7.35 4.87 8.16
N ASN A 212 -7.23 3.53 8.18
CA ASN A 212 -7.24 2.74 9.41
C ASN A 212 -8.50 2.98 10.28
N THR A 213 -9.66 3.14 9.64
CA THR A 213 -10.93 3.43 10.31
C THR A 213 -11.80 2.19 10.50
N HIS A 214 -11.32 1.02 10.06
CA HIS A 214 -12.02 -0.29 10.13
C HIS A 214 -13.33 -0.35 9.36
N LEU A 215 -13.57 0.58 8.41
CA LEU A 215 -14.77 0.61 7.57
C LEU A 215 -14.94 -0.69 6.79
N LYS A 216 -16.16 -1.18 6.77
CA LYS A 216 -16.64 -2.29 5.90
C LYS A 216 -17.53 -1.76 4.79
N GLU A 217 -18.35 -0.77 5.08
CA GLU A 217 -19.34 -0.19 4.17
C GLU A 217 -19.07 1.30 3.94
N VAL A 218 -19.06 1.70 2.68
CA VAL A 218 -18.67 3.06 2.24
C VAL A 218 -19.64 3.62 1.19
N ALA A 219 -20.85 3.07 1.08
CA ALA A 219 -21.82 3.44 0.06
C ALA A 219 -22.09 4.97 -0.06
N PRO A 220 -22.23 5.75 1.04
CA PRO A 220 -22.51 7.18 0.95
C PRO A 220 -21.49 8.00 0.14
N ILE A 221 -20.26 7.49 -0.07
CA ILE A 221 -19.22 8.18 -0.84
C ILE A 221 -19.65 8.42 -2.29
N GLU A 222 -20.49 7.57 -2.88
CA GLU A 222 -20.93 7.70 -4.29
C GLU A 222 -21.71 9.00 -4.60
N GLN A 223 -22.18 9.72 -3.55
CA GLN A 223 -22.82 11.03 -3.68
C GLN A 223 -21.83 12.21 -3.73
N LEU A 224 -20.57 11.98 -3.43
CA LEU A 224 -19.54 13.02 -3.35
C LEU A 224 -18.97 13.35 -4.73
N VAL A 225 -19.82 13.75 -5.67
CA VAL A 225 -19.53 13.93 -7.12
C VAL A 225 -18.44 14.95 -7.45
N ASN A 226 -17.97 15.70 -6.46
CA ASN A 226 -16.86 16.64 -6.63
C ASN A 226 -15.49 16.07 -6.22
N LEU A 227 -15.45 14.81 -5.72
CA LEU A 227 -14.18 14.20 -5.34
C LEU A 227 -13.23 14.07 -6.53
N VAL A 228 -11.99 14.49 -6.27
CA VAL A 228 -10.83 14.36 -7.14
C VAL A 228 -9.88 13.30 -6.58
N SER A 229 -9.80 13.20 -5.25
CA SER A 229 -8.92 12.26 -4.56
C SER A 229 -9.68 11.50 -3.46
N LEU A 230 -9.55 10.17 -3.48
CA LEU A 230 -10.15 9.27 -2.48
C LEU A 230 -9.11 8.28 -1.96
N ASN A 231 -8.89 8.32 -0.63
CA ASN A 231 -8.01 7.39 0.07
C ASN A 231 -8.81 6.61 1.14
N LEU A 232 -8.85 5.30 0.98
CA LEU A 232 -9.54 4.34 1.84
C LEU A 232 -8.59 3.25 2.37
N ASN A 233 -7.31 3.53 2.53
CA ASN A 233 -6.31 2.56 2.95
C ASN A 233 -6.56 1.98 4.34
N PHE A 234 -6.11 0.74 4.56
CA PHE A 234 -6.13 0.06 5.86
C PHE A 234 -7.51 -0.02 6.50
N ASN A 235 -8.50 -0.47 5.71
CA ASN A 235 -9.86 -0.69 6.14
C ASN A 235 -10.26 -2.17 5.99
N LYS A 236 -11.53 -2.48 6.15
CA LYS A 236 -12.09 -3.83 6.01
C LYS A 236 -13.15 -3.87 4.89
N ILE A 237 -13.01 -3.01 3.89
CA ILE A 237 -13.97 -2.87 2.78
C ILE A 237 -13.95 -4.14 1.94
N GLU A 238 -15.12 -4.75 1.77
CA GLU A 238 -15.31 -5.93 0.92
C GLU A 238 -15.90 -5.58 -0.44
N ILE A 239 -16.77 -4.56 -0.47
CA ILE A 239 -17.51 -4.13 -1.65
C ILE A 239 -17.36 -2.62 -1.81
N LEU A 240 -16.92 -2.19 -3.00
CA LEU A 240 -16.93 -0.78 -3.38
C LEU A 240 -18.36 -0.29 -3.64
N PRO A 241 -18.66 1.01 -3.47
CA PRO A 241 -19.98 1.55 -3.77
C PRO A 241 -20.45 1.19 -5.18
N GLU A 242 -21.70 0.79 -5.35
CA GLU A 242 -22.25 0.36 -6.63
C GLU A 242 -22.12 1.45 -7.70
N ASN A 243 -22.37 2.70 -7.31
CA ASN A 243 -22.35 3.85 -8.21
C ASN A 243 -21.10 4.72 -8.02
N ILE A 244 -19.98 4.17 -7.57
CA ILE A 244 -18.71 4.90 -7.45
C ILE A 244 -18.30 5.56 -8.79
N GLY A 245 -18.78 5.02 -9.91
CA GLY A 245 -18.62 5.59 -11.25
C GLY A 245 -19.21 7.00 -11.43
N ASN A 246 -20.11 7.44 -10.53
CA ASN A 246 -20.64 8.80 -10.52
C ASN A 246 -19.57 9.85 -10.13
N LEU A 247 -18.45 9.40 -9.56
CA LEU A 247 -17.33 10.27 -9.19
C LEU A 247 -16.48 10.63 -10.43
N GLU A 248 -17.11 11.26 -11.41
CA GLU A 248 -16.50 11.57 -12.73
C GLU A 248 -15.23 12.44 -12.65
N LYS A 249 -15.03 13.18 -11.54
CA LYS A 249 -13.83 14.01 -11.33
C LYS A 249 -12.68 13.26 -10.66
N LEU A 250 -12.91 12.02 -10.23
CA LEU A 250 -11.93 11.25 -9.50
C LEU A 250 -10.75 10.91 -10.43
N ASP A 251 -9.56 11.41 -10.08
CA ASP A 251 -8.32 11.10 -10.79
C ASP A 251 -7.32 10.29 -9.96
N PHE A 252 -7.52 10.23 -8.62
CA PHE A 252 -6.71 9.45 -7.70
C PHE A 252 -7.61 8.59 -6.80
N LEU A 253 -7.42 7.27 -6.85
CA LEU A 253 -8.12 6.30 -5.99
C LEU A 253 -7.13 5.32 -5.37
N VAL A 254 -7.14 5.21 -4.04
CA VAL A 254 -6.33 4.24 -3.31
C VAL A 254 -7.14 3.57 -2.20
N PHE A 255 -7.09 2.22 -2.15
CA PHE A 255 -7.73 1.38 -1.13
C PHE A 255 -6.87 0.16 -0.78
N VAL A 256 -5.62 0.43 -0.49
CA VAL A 256 -4.59 -0.56 -0.10
C VAL A 256 -4.96 -1.21 1.24
N HIS A 257 -4.65 -2.50 1.43
CA HIS A 257 -4.98 -3.27 2.63
C HIS A 257 -6.48 -3.21 2.98
N ASN A 258 -7.29 -3.83 2.11
CA ASN A 258 -8.72 -4.02 2.29
C ASN A 258 -9.10 -5.49 1.96
N ASN A 259 -10.39 -5.79 1.93
CA ASN A 259 -10.91 -7.14 1.63
C ASN A 259 -11.64 -7.20 0.29
N VAL A 260 -11.36 -6.28 -0.62
CA VAL A 260 -12.06 -6.15 -1.91
C VAL A 260 -11.71 -7.33 -2.82
N LYS A 261 -12.75 -8.00 -3.36
CA LYS A 261 -12.64 -9.13 -4.28
C LYS A 261 -13.01 -8.77 -5.72
N ASN A 262 -13.88 -7.78 -5.89
CA ASN A 262 -14.43 -7.39 -7.18
C ASN A 262 -14.33 -5.88 -7.36
N ILE A 263 -13.87 -5.45 -8.54
CA ILE A 263 -13.69 -4.05 -8.92
C ILE A 263 -14.53 -3.65 -10.14
N GLU A 264 -15.61 -4.39 -10.43
CA GLU A 264 -16.52 -4.12 -11.56
C GLU A 264 -17.08 -2.69 -11.54
N GLN A 265 -17.26 -2.14 -10.34
CA GLN A 265 -17.77 -0.79 -10.13
C GLN A 265 -16.83 0.29 -10.68
N LEU A 266 -15.53 0.00 -10.83
CA LEU A 266 -14.55 0.98 -11.31
C LEU A 266 -14.60 1.25 -12.82
N LYS A 267 -15.29 0.43 -13.60
CA LYS A 267 -15.29 0.45 -15.08
C LYS A 267 -15.66 1.81 -15.71
N SER A 268 -16.38 2.65 -14.98
CA SER A 268 -16.86 3.96 -15.45
C SER A 268 -15.96 5.13 -15.06
N LEU A 269 -14.94 4.91 -14.21
CA LEU A 269 -14.02 5.97 -13.75
C LEU A 269 -12.94 6.30 -14.80
N THR A 270 -13.35 6.66 -16.00
CA THR A 270 -12.46 6.83 -17.16
C THR A 270 -11.47 8.00 -17.05
N ASN A 271 -11.68 8.93 -16.12
CA ASN A 271 -10.77 10.04 -15.84
C ASN A 271 -9.68 9.70 -14.82
N LEU A 272 -9.70 8.45 -14.27
CA LEU A 272 -8.75 8.02 -13.26
C LEU A 272 -7.33 7.96 -13.83
N LYS A 273 -6.37 8.59 -13.13
CA LYS A 273 -4.95 8.64 -13.49
C LYS A 273 -4.09 7.72 -12.66
N GLU A 274 -4.46 7.56 -11.40
CA GLU A 274 -3.72 6.73 -10.46
C GLU A 274 -4.69 5.82 -9.69
N LEU A 275 -4.42 4.52 -9.72
CA LEU A 275 -5.21 3.49 -9.05
C LEU A 275 -4.29 2.55 -8.28
N PHE A 276 -4.48 2.46 -6.96
CA PHE A 276 -3.71 1.57 -6.10
C PHE A 276 -4.64 0.76 -5.21
N PHE A 277 -4.55 -0.56 -5.30
CA PHE A 277 -5.33 -1.51 -4.49
C PHE A 277 -4.50 -2.71 -4.03
N HIS A 278 -3.26 -2.45 -3.64
CA HIS A 278 -2.37 -3.47 -3.10
C HIS A 278 -3.01 -4.20 -1.91
N TYR A 279 -2.66 -5.47 -1.72
CA TYR A 279 -3.09 -6.28 -0.57
C TYR A 279 -4.62 -6.29 -0.42
N ASN A 280 -5.27 -6.81 -1.45
CA ASN A 280 -6.69 -7.12 -1.50
C ASN A 280 -6.86 -8.59 -1.99
N TYR A 281 -8.05 -8.97 -2.41
CA TYR A 281 -8.35 -10.31 -2.90
C TYR A 281 -8.88 -10.29 -4.35
N VAL A 282 -8.47 -9.30 -5.14
CA VAL A 282 -8.93 -9.12 -6.53
C VAL A 282 -8.34 -10.21 -7.42
N GLU A 283 -9.22 -10.89 -8.17
CA GLU A 283 -8.84 -11.94 -9.12
C GLU A 283 -8.93 -11.46 -10.57
N ASP A 284 -9.93 -10.63 -10.89
CA ASP A 284 -10.18 -10.12 -12.25
C ASP A 284 -10.04 -8.61 -12.32
N ILE A 285 -9.11 -8.17 -13.18
CA ILE A 285 -8.89 -6.75 -13.49
C ILE A 285 -9.45 -6.33 -14.84
N TYR A 286 -10.24 -7.19 -15.52
CA TYR A 286 -10.87 -6.83 -16.78
C TYR A 286 -11.73 -5.55 -16.73
N PRO A 287 -12.42 -5.21 -15.63
CA PRO A 287 -13.17 -3.97 -15.50
C PRO A 287 -12.37 -2.70 -15.80
N ILE A 288 -11.05 -2.69 -15.51
CA ILE A 288 -10.23 -1.48 -15.71
C ILE A 288 -9.74 -1.29 -17.15
N LYS A 289 -10.04 -2.17 -18.09
CA LYS A 289 -9.53 -2.13 -19.48
C LYS A 289 -9.79 -0.83 -20.24
N ASN A 290 -10.81 -0.07 -19.84
CA ASN A 290 -11.20 1.19 -20.46
C ASN A 290 -10.70 2.44 -19.71
N LEU A 291 -9.97 2.28 -18.61
CA LEU A 291 -9.41 3.38 -17.85
C LEU A 291 -8.13 3.91 -18.53
N VAL A 292 -8.27 4.32 -19.80
CA VAL A 292 -7.15 4.65 -20.70
C VAL A 292 -6.35 5.89 -20.29
N ASP A 293 -6.80 6.62 -19.30
CA ASP A 293 -6.10 7.76 -18.72
C ASP A 293 -5.16 7.39 -17.57
N LEU A 294 -5.18 6.11 -17.14
CA LEU A 294 -4.26 5.63 -16.10
C LEU A 294 -2.79 5.80 -16.52
N THR A 295 -2.06 6.42 -15.63
CA THR A 295 -0.60 6.60 -15.71
C THR A 295 0.14 5.74 -14.70
N ARG A 296 -0.53 5.34 -13.60
CA ARG A 296 0.02 4.48 -12.55
C ARG A 296 -1.02 3.47 -12.08
N LEU A 297 -0.65 2.22 -12.07
CA LEU A 297 -1.46 1.12 -11.56
C LEU A 297 -0.63 0.27 -10.60
N GLY A 298 -1.12 0.12 -9.38
CA GLY A 298 -0.52 -0.77 -8.39
C GLY A 298 -1.56 -1.74 -7.82
N ALA A 299 -1.30 -3.04 -8.01
CA ALA A 299 -2.17 -4.13 -7.61
C ALA A 299 -1.41 -5.30 -6.98
N GLN A 300 -0.29 -5.00 -6.31
CA GLN A 300 0.52 -6.01 -5.63
C GLN A 300 -0.27 -6.74 -4.54
N GLY A 301 0.07 -8.00 -4.27
CA GLY A 301 -0.56 -8.76 -3.19
C GLY A 301 -2.05 -9.03 -3.41
N ASN A 302 -2.42 -9.45 -4.62
CA ASN A 302 -3.77 -9.85 -4.99
C ASN A 302 -3.78 -11.30 -5.50
N ARG A 303 -4.82 -11.71 -6.22
CA ARG A 303 -4.96 -13.06 -6.80
C ARG A 303 -5.10 -13.02 -8.32
N ILE A 304 -4.50 -12.01 -8.96
CA ILE A 304 -4.63 -11.74 -10.38
C ILE A 304 -3.88 -12.81 -11.18
N LYS A 305 -4.58 -13.39 -12.17
CA LYS A 305 -3.98 -14.36 -13.11
C LYS A 305 -3.83 -13.79 -14.51
N ASN A 306 -4.79 -13.00 -14.97
CA ASN A 306 -4.84 -12.47 -16.32
C ASN A 306 -4.68 -10.94 -16.31
N ILE A 307 -3.66 -10.47 -17.02
CA ILE A 307 -3.33 -9.04 -17.12
C ILE A 307 -3.61 -8.46 -18.52
N SER A 308 -4.38 -9.12 -19.35
CA SER A 308 -4.70 -8.63 -20.72
C SER A 308 -5.38 -7.27 -20.70
N ALA A 309 -6.13 -6.95 -19.65
CA ALA A 309 -6.80 -5.66 -19.48
C ALA A 309 -5.83 -4.46 -19.51
N VAL A 310 -4.60 -4.62 -18.98
CA VAL A 310 -3.64 -3.51 -18.91
C VAL A 310 -3.06 -3.12 -20.26
N THR A 311 -3.12 -4.00 -21.26
CA THR A 311 -2.49 -3.76 -22.57
C THR A 311 -3.09 -2.60 -23.37
N ASN A 312 -4.29 -2.15 -22.98
CA ASN A 312 -4.96 -0.97 -23.54
C ASN A 312 -4.60 0.35 -22.84
N LEU A 313 -3.96 0.26 -21.68
CA LEU A 313 -3.67 1.42 -20.81
C LEU A 313 -2.36 2.10 -21.26
N VAL A 314 -2.33 2.58 -22.48
CA VAL A 314 -1.13 3.07 -23.18
C VAL A 314 -0.47 4.31 -22.58
N LYS A 315 -1.08 4.92 -21.56
CA LYS A 315 -0.51 6.03 -20.80
C LYS A 315 0.28 5.58 -19.56
N LEU A 316 0.24 4.28 -19.22
CA LEU A 316 0.94 3.77 -18.05
C LEU A 316 2.44 4.06 -18.12
N THR A 317 2.96 4.54 -17.00
CA THR A 317 4.38 4.73 -16.72
C THR A 317 4.86 3.81 -15.60
N TYR A 318 3.97 3.37 -14.73
CA TYR A 318 4.21 2.43 -13.64
C TYR A 318 3.13 1.35 -13.62
N LEU A 319 3.58 0.09 -13.56
CA LEU A 319 2.73 -1.08 -13.41
C LEU A 319 3.33 -2.02 -12.36
N GLY A 320 2.70 -2.08 -11.18
CA GLY A 320 3.09 -2.93 -10.07
C GLY A 320 2.09 -4.07 -9.87
N LEU A 321 2.55 -5.30 -10.06
CA LEU A 321 1.77 -6.54 -10.01
C LEU A 321 2.46 -7.65 -9.21
N ASP A 322 3.41 -7.30 -8.35
CA ASP A 322 4.12 -8.27 -7.51
C ASP A 322 3.15 -9.06 -6.63
N ASN A 323 3.56 -10.28 -6.28
CA ASN A 323 2.81 -11.13 -5.37
C ASN A 323 1.36 -11.35 -5.84
N ASN A 324 1.24 -11.93 -7.03
CA ASN A 324 -0.01 -12.33 -7.67
C ASN A 324 0.10 -13.78 -8.17
N GLN A 325 -0.78 -14.21 -9.05
CA GLN A 325 -0.83 -15.56 -9.62
C GLN A 325 -0.71 -15.53 -11.15
N ILE A 326 0.06 -14.58 -11.70
CA ILE A 326 0.21 -14.37 -13.13
C ILE A 326 1.10 -15.48 -13.70
N GLU A 327 0.59 -16.19 -14.72
CA GLU A 327 1.30 -17.26 -15.40
C GLU A 327 1.91 -16.80 -16.74
N GLU A 328 1.25 -15.82 -17.39
CA GLU A 328 1.64 -15.35 -18.72
C GLU A 328 1.58 -13.82 -18.82
N ILE A 329 2.56 -13.24 -19.52
CA ILE A 329 2.53 -11.84 -19.95
C ILE A 329 2.00 -11.79 -21.38
N PRO A 330 0.88 -11.10 -21.67
CA PRO A 330 0.38 -10.98 -23.04
C PRO A 330 1.38 -10.24 -23.93
N LYS A 331 1.56 -10.68 -25.17
CA LYS A 331 2.50 -10.03 -26.11
C LYS A 331 2.16 -8.55 -26.36
N GLU A 332 0.90 -8.19 -26.25
CA GLU A 332 0.38 -6.82 -26.37
C GLU A 332 0.87 -5.90 -25.24
N ILE A 333 1.56 -6.41 -24.21
CA ILE A 333 2.23 -5.57 -23.18
C ILE A 333 3.18 -4.55 -23.83
N THR A 334 3.72 -4.88 -25.00
CA THR A 334 4.58 -3.98 -25.78
C THR A 334 3.87 -2.75 -26.36
N ASN A 335 2.53 -2.67 -26.25
CA ASN A 335 1.79 -1.44 -26.54
C ASN A 335 2.05 -0.33 -25.53
N LEU A 336 2.53 -0.67 -24.33
CA LEU A 336 2.78 0.26 -23.24
C LEU A 336 4.10 1.03 -23.44
N LYS A 337 4.18 1.80 -24.51
CA LYS A 337 5.38 2.53 -24.94
C LYS A 337 5.93 3.55 -23.94
N LYS A 338 5.13 3.96 -22.94
CA LYS A 338 5.50 4.92 -21.89
C LYS A 338 5.88 4.25 -20.58
N LEU A 339 5.76 2.91 -20.50
CA LEU A 339 6.03 2.17 -19.28
C LEU A 339 7.52 2.31 -18.92
N LYS A 340 7.78 2.75 -17.69
CA LYS A 340 9.12 2.93 -17.13
C LYS A 340 9.47 1.87 -16.11
N THR A 341 8.49 1.45 -15.33
CA THR A 341 8.67 0.45 -14.28
C THR A 341 7.62 -0.64 -14.43
N LEU A 342 8.08 -1.89 -14.50
CA LEU A 342 7.27 -3.09 -14.53
C LEU A 342 7.71 -4.02 -13.40
N GLU A 343 6.86 -4.18 -12.39
CA GLU A 343 7.11 -5.04 -11.24
C GLU A 343 6.19 -6.25 -11.30
N LEU A 344 6.79 -7.44 -11.34
CA LEU A 344 6.14 -8.75 -11.49
C LEU A 344 6.82 -9.81 -10.60
N ASP A 345 7.51 -9.38 -9.53
CA ASP A 345 8.11 -10.30 -8.56
C ASP A 345 7.04 -11.18 -7.90
N TYR A 346 7.39 -12.39 -7.46
CA TYR A 346 6.48 -13.30 -6.77
C TYR A 346 5.19 -13.59 -7.57
N ASN A 347 5.36 -14.16 -8.76
CA ASN A 347 4.30 -14.67 -9.62
C ASN A 347 4.63 -16.07 -10.13
N ASN A 348 3.84 -16.63 -11.05
CA ASN A 348 4.04 -17.97 -11.62
C ASN A 348 4.44 -17.91 -13.11
N ILE A 349 5.13 -16.82 -13.52
CA ILE A 349 5.45 -16.56 -14.91
C ILE A 349 6.48 -17.59 -15.40
N CYS A 350 6.11 -18.38 -16.40
CA CYS A 350 6.95 -19.44 -16.97
C CYS A 350 7.19 -19.29 -18.48
N ASN A 351 6.65 -18.24 -19.09
CA ASN A 351 6.86 -17.95 -20.50
C ASN A 351 6.77 -16.45 -20.77
N LEU A 352 7.87 -15.83 -21.17
CA LEU A 352 7.90 -14.44 -21.57
C LEU A 352 7.59 -14.29 -23.07
N PRO A 353 6.82 -13.27 -23.46
CA PRO A 353 6.75 -12.87 -24.87
C PRO A 353 8.05 -12.16 -25.29
N ASP A 354 8.17 -11.87 -26.59
CA ASP A 354 9.16 -10.87 -27.02
C ASP A 354 8.75 -9.50 -26.47
N LEU A 355 9.61 -8.92 -25.62
CA LEU A 355 9.39 -7.63 -24.96
C LEU A 355 10.00 -6.45 -25.73
N LYS A 356 10.54 -6.71 -26.90
CA LYS A 356 11.05 -5.68 -27.79
C LYS A 356 9.96 -4.69 -28.14
N GLY A 357 10.22 -3.43 -27.84
CA GLY A 357 9.26 -2.37 -28.07
C GLY A 357 8.70 -1.74 -26.77
N LEU A 358 9.14 -2.18 -25.59
CA LEU A 358 8.99 -1.43 -24.35
C LEU A 358 10.08 -0.32 -24.30
N ASP A 359 9.95 0.65 -25.19
CA ASP A 359 11.02 1.60 -25.54
C ASP A 359 11.38 2.58 -24.42
N SER A 360 10.53 2.71 -23.40
CA SER A 360 10.75 3.59 -22.24
C SER A 360 11.05 2.83 -20.95
N LEU A 361 11.16 1.50 -21.01
CA LEU A 361 11.29 0.69 -19.79
C LEU A 361 12.68 0.90 -19.18
N ASP A 362 12.68 1.41 -17.97
CA ASP A 362 13.86 1.73 -17.15
C ASP A 362 14.18 0.59 -16.16
N GLU A 363 13.15 0.02 -15.53
CA GLU A 363 13.27 -0.99 -14.48
C GLU A 363 12.29 -2.14 -14.71
N MET A 364 12.79 -3.38 -14.59
CA MET A 364 11.97 -4.59 -14.67
C MET A 364 12.32 -5.57 -13.54
N ARG A 365 11.28 -6.03 -12.82
CA ARG A 365 11.39 -7.02 -11.75
C ARG A 365 10.60 -8.27 -12.12
N LEU A 366 11.26 -9.40 -12.08
CA LEU A 366 10.74 -10.73 -12.39
C LEU A 366 11.25 -11.78 -11.39
N SER A 367 11.67 -11.36 -10.20
CA SER A 367 12.19 -12.29 -9.20
C SER A 367 11.09 -13.19 -8.65
N ASN A 368 11.48 -14.40 -8.24
CA ASN A 368 10.56 -15.40 -7.72
C ASN A 368 9.42 -15.71 -8.71
N ASN A 369 9.83 -16.24 -9.86
CA ASN A 369 8.98 -16.73 -10.94
C ASN A 369 9.52 -18.09 -11.43
N GLU A 370 8.98 -18.60 -12.54
CA GLU A 370 9.31 -19.93 -13.10
C GLU A 370 10.17 -19.82 -14.38
N LEU A 371 10.89 -18.69 -14.58
CA LEU A 371 11.63 -18.37 -15.81
C LEU A 371 12.81 -19.32 -16.01
N ASN A 372 12.97 -19.80 -17.23
CA ASN A 372 14.07 -20.63 -17.67
C ASN A 372 15.05 -19.87 -18.60
N ASP A 373 16.01 -20.59 -19.18
CA ASP A 373 17.03 -20.01 -20.06
C ASP A 373 16.45 -19.41 -21.36
N GLU A 374 15.34 -19.95 -21.88
CA GLU A 374 14.69 -19.40 -23.10
C GLU A 374 14.06 -18.05 -22.80
N ASP A 375 13.40 -17.94 -21.62
CA ASP A 375 12.79 -16.70 -21.17
C ASP A 375 13.86 -15.63 -20.89
N TRP A 376 14.95 -16.03 -20.25
CA TRP A 376 16.07 -15.15 -19.99
C TRP A 376 16.62 -14.53 -21.30
N MET A 377 16.73 -15.32 -22.37
CA MET A 377 17.20 -14.84 -23.68
C MET A 377 16.26 -13.80 -24.30
N LYS A 378 14.95 -13.87 -24.04
CA LYS A 378 13.97 -12.89 -24.57
C LYS A 378 14.14 -11.50 -23.98
N LEU A 379 14.81 -11.37 -22.83
CA LEU A 379 15.11 -10.08 -22.20
C LEU A 379 16.22 -9.30 -22.91
N ASP A 380 17.02 -9.91 -23.79
CA ASP A 380 18.08 -9.21 -24.55
C ASP A 380 17.54 -8.08 -25.45
N GLY A 381 16.21 -8.04 -25.71
CA GLY A 381 15.57 -6.94 -26.45
C GLY A 381 15.36 -5.62 -25.68
N LEU A 382 15.65 -5.58 -24.38
CA LEU A 382 15.35 -4.45 -23.49
C LEU A 382 16.54 -3.45 -23.44
N GLU A 383 16.76 -2.69 -24.52
CA GLU A 383 17.94 -1.84 -24.70
C GLU A 383 18.08 -0.72 -23.66
N HIS A 384 16.98 -0.23 -23.11
CA HIS A 384 16.93 0.94 -22.21
C HIS A 384 16.93 0.59 -20.73
N VAL A 385 16.62 -0.66 -20.37
CA VAL A 385 16.54 -1.12 -18.99
C VAL A 385 17.90 -0.93 -18.31
N TRP A 386 17.92 -0.20 -17.20
CA TRP A 386 19.10 0.02 -16.39
C TRP A 386 19.15 -0.86 -15.13
N SER A 387 17.99 -1.37 -14.65
CA SER A 387 17.88 -2.30 -13.52
C SER A 387 17.00 -3.48 -13.89
N LEU A 388 17.52 -4.69 -13.74
CA LEU A 388 16.83 -5.94 -14.05
C LEU A 388 17.01 -6.95 -12.90
N SER A 389 15.90 -7.42 -12.36
CA SER A 389 15.90 -8.48 -11.35
C SER A 389 15.19 -9.73 -11.89
N VAL A 390 15.91 -10.84 -11.92
CA VAL A 390 15.43 -12.20 -12.26
C VAL A 390 15.93 -13.22 -11.23
N ALA A 391 16.12 -12.77 -9.99
CA ALA A 391 16.48 -13.64 -8.87
C ALA A 391 15.41 -14.70 -8.61
N LEU A 392 15.75 -15.80 -7.92
CA LEU A 392 14.78 -16.84 -7.57
C LEU A 392 13.98 -17.35 -8.78
N ASN A 393 14.70 -17.77 -9.83
CA ASN A 393 14.14 -18.36 -11.05
C ASN A 393 14.85 -19.69 -11.37
N LYS A 394 14.62 -20.25 -12.55
CA LYS A 394 15.20 -21.54 -13.00
C LYS A 394 16.31 -21.36 -14.05
N ILE A 395 17.03 -20.25 -14.04
CA ILE A 395 18.08 -19.92 -14.99
C ILE A 395 19.34 -20.75 -14.68
N THR A 396 19.91 -21.40 -15.73
CA THR A 396 21.10 -22.26 -15.56
C THR A 396 22.36 -21.67 -16.20
N LYS A 397 22.23 -20.69 -17.09
CA LYS A 397 23.36 -20.07 -17.79
C LYS A 397 23.14 -18.60 -18.10
N VAL A 398 24.23 -17.87 -18.22
CA VAL A 398 24.23 -16.48 -18.69
C VAL A 398 24.91 -16.45 -20.07
N PRO A 399 24.12 -16.43 -21.14
CA PRO A 399 24.64 -16.37 -22.49
C PRO A 399 25.16 -14.97 -22.85
N ILE A 400 25.77 -14.83 -24.03
CA ILE A 400 26.17 -13.54 -24.57
C ILE A 400 24.92 -12.73 -24.92
N MET A 401 24.73 -11.57 -24.27
CA MET A 401 23.59 -10.65 -24.45
C MET A 401 24.11 -9.25 -24.77
N LYS A 402 23.97 -8.81 -26.02
CA LYS A 402 24.59 -7.56 -26.51
C LYS A 402 23.66 -6.36 -26.58
N ASN A 403 22.35 -6.58 -26.40
CA ASN A 403 21.38 -5.51 -26.55
C ASN A 403 20.97 -4.86 -25.22
N LEU A 404 21.31 -5.44 -24.08
CA LEU A 404 21.13 -4.83 -22.76
C LEU A 404 22.19 -3.73 -22.50
N LYS A 405 22.22 -2.72 -23.37
CA LYS A 405 23.31 -1.72 -23.43
C LYS A 405 23.29 -0.75 -22.25
N SER A 406 22.14 -0.50 -21.69
CA SER A 406 21.95 0.45 -20.58
C SER A 406 22.01 -0.19 -19.20
N LEU A 407 22.07 -1.54 -19.12
CA LEU A 407 21.92 -2.29 -17.87
C LEU A 407 23.09 -2.01 -16.92
N LYS A 408 22.77 -1.43 -15.77
CA LYS A 408 23.72 -1.07 -14.70
C LYS A 408 23.64 -2.02 -13.52
N GLU A 409 22.44 -2.56 -13.23
CA GLU A 409 22.19 -3.42 -12.10
C GLU A 409 21.48 -4.69 -12.55
N LEU A 410 22.07 -5.84 -12.21
CA LEU A 410 21.55 -7.16 -12.57
C LEU A 410 21.56 -8.07 -11.33
N TYR A 411 20.38 -8.60 -11.01
CA TYR A 411 20.16 -9.53 -9.90
C TYR A 411 19.75 -10.89 -10.45
N LEU A 412 20.65 -11.87 -10.32
CA LEU A 412 20.53 -13.27 -10.77
C LEU A 412 20.71 -14.25 -9.61
N ASN A 413 20.72 -13.75 -8.37
CA ASN A 413 20.89 -14.58 -7.18
C ASN A 413 19.75 -15.58 -7.01
N TYR A 414 20.01 -16.71 -6.32
CA TYR A 414 19.04 -17.79 -6.13
C TYR A 414 18.50 -18.39 -7.43
N ASN A 415 19.39 -18.65 -8.40
CA ASN A 415 19.12 -19.43 -9.61
C ASN A 415 19.95 -20.74 -9.57
N TYR A 416 20.09 -21.40 -10.70
CA TYR A 416 20.85 -22.64 -10.87
C TYR A 416 22.05 -22.46 -11.80
N ILE A 417 22.60 -21.24 -11.91
CA ILE A 417 23.59 -20.85 -12.88
C ILE A 417 24.91 -21.62 -12.63
N THR A 418 25.41 -22.26 -13.71
CA THR A 418 26.73 -22.89 -13.76
C THR A 418 27.61 -22.21 -14.81
N ASP A 419 27.02 -21.72 -15.91
CA ASP A 419 27.73 -21.11 -17.05
C ASP A 419 27.64 -19.58 -17.00
N LEU A 420 28.81 -18.95 -16.91
CA LEU A 420 28.99 -17.49 -16.86
C LEU A 420 29.56 -16.93 -18.16
N SER A 421 29.54 -17.67 -19.28
CA SER A 421 30.20 -17.28 -20.54
C SER A 421 29.80 -15.88 -21.01
N GLY A 422 28.58 -15.42 -20.76
CA GLY A 422 28.15 -14.07 -21.08
C GLY A 422 28.92 -12.95 -20.36
N PHE A 423 29.49 -13.22 -19.19
CA PHE A 423 30.30 -12.22 -18.47
C PHE A 423 31.78 -12.18 -18.93
N ALA A 424 32.26 -13.20 -19.64
CA ALA A 424 33.57 -13.22 -20.19
C ALA A 424 33.73 -12.23 -21.38
N ASP A 425 32.63 -11.91 -22.06
CA ASP A 425 32.60 -10.93 -23.16
C ASP A 425 32.21 -9.54 -22.62
N ASN A 426 33.15 -8.58 -22.69
CA ASN A 426 32.88 -7.20 -22.27
C ASN A 426 31.90 -6.44 -23.17
N GLU A 427 31.55 -6.97 -24.35
CA GLU A 427 30.46 -6.43 -25.18
C GLU A 427 29.07 -6.83 -24.65
N SER A 428 29.02 -7.93 -23.90
CA SER A 428 27.81 -8.27 -23.14
C SER A 428 27.73 -7.37 -21.90
N PHE A 429 26.54 -6.79 -21.68
CA PHE A 429 26.28 -5.90 -20.54
C PHE A 429 27.34 -4.78 -20.37
N PRO A 430 27.59 -3.93 -21.38
CA PRO A 430 28.75 -3.01 -21.39
C PRO A 430 28.68 -1.92 -20.30
N ALA A 431 27.47 -1.60 -19.81
CA ALA A 431 27.25 -0.59 -18.77
C ALA A 431 27.18 -1.16 -17.34
N LEU A 432 27.29 -2.51 -17.17
CA LEU A 432 27.03 -3.17 -15.89
C LEU A 432 27.96 -2.72 -14.77
N LYS A 433 27.38 -2.29 -13.65
CA LYS A 433 28.06 -1.80 -12.45
C LYS A 433 27.86 -2.71 -11.25
N ARG A 434 26.65 -3.23 -11.07
CA ARG A 434 26.31 -4.09 -9.95
C ARG A 434 25.79 -5.42 -10.46
N LEU A 435 26.34 -6.50 -9.94
CA LEU A 435 25.96 -7.86 -10.26
C LEU A 435 25.84 -8.68 -8.97
N ASP A 436 24.67 -9.29 -8.79
CA ASP A 436 24.45 -10.28 -7.73
C ASP A 436 24.16 -11.65 -8.36
N ILE A 437 25.06 -12.59 -8.15
CA ILE A 437 24.95 -14.00 -8.57
C ILE A 437 25.10 -14.95 -7.39
N GLY A 438 24.84 -14.46 -6.18
CA GLY A 438 24.86 -15.29 -4.98
C GLY A 438 23.86 -16.45 -5.03
N SER A 439 24.11 -17.49 -4.27
CA SER A 439 23.21 -18.65 -4.21
C SER A 439 22.89 -19.26 -5.58
N ASN A 440 23.93 -19.60 -6.33
CA ASN A 440 23.86 -20.34 -7.59
C ASN A 440 24.73 -21.61 -7.53
N ASN A 441 24.97 -22.27 -8.67
CA ASN A 441 25.80 -23.47 -8.79
C ASN A 441 27.17 -23.18 -9.46
N ILE A 442 27.74 -22.02 -9.20
CA ILE A 442 28.97 -21.55 -9.83
C ILE A 442 30.19 -22.16 -9.14
N ASP A 443 30.97 -22.95 -9.85
CA ASP A 443 32.21 -23.54 -9.38
C ASP A 443 33.48 -22.85 -9.94
N ASN A 444 33.31 -22.05 -10.99
CA ASN A 444 34.40 -21.39 -11.71
C ASN A 444 34.08 -19.92 -11.96
N ALA A 445 34.97 -19.03 -11.52
CA ALA A 445 34.83 -17.59 -11.68
C ALA A 445 35.72 -17.00 -12.82
N GLU A 446 36.31 -17.82 -13.70
CA GLU A 446 37.22 -17.41 -14.76
C GLU A 446 36.63 -16.33 -15.69
N ALA A 447 35.29 -16.35 -15.89
CA ALA A 447 34.59 -15.34 -16.69
C ALA A 447 34.81 -13.90 -16.21
N PHE A 448 35.21 -13.71 -14.96
CA PHE A 448 35.44 -12.37 -14.38
C PHE A 448 36.92 -11.92 -14.49
N ARG A 449 37.85 -12.79 -14.88
CA ARG A 449 39.29 -12.46 -14.95
C ARG A 449 39.57 -11.19 -15.75
N ASN A 450 38.93 -11.05 -16.90
CA ASN A 450 39.08 -9.91 -17.80
C ASN A 450 37.89 -8.94 -17.80
N ARG A 451 36.92 -9.17 -16.89
CA ARG A 451 35.74 -8.30 -16.82
C ARG A 451 36.12 -6.92 -16.30
N THR A 452 35.65 -5.87 -17.01
CA THR A 452 35.85 -4.47 -16.63
C THR A 452 34.55 -3.78 -16.34
N GLY A 453 34.63 -2.64 -15.65
CA GLY A 453 33.46 -1.76 -15.44
C GLY A 453 32.59 -2.08 -14.23
N LEU A 454 32.70 -3.27 -13.61
CA LEU A 454 31.98 -3.59 -12.39
C LEU A 454 32.46 -2.75 -11.21
N SER A 455 31.51 -2.23 -10.43
CA SER A 455 31.75 -1.59 -9.14
C SER A 455 31.51 -2.55 -7.97
N SER A 456 30.56 -3.49 -8.15
CA SER A 456 30.19 -4.47 -7.12
C SER A 456 29.79 -5.80 -7.74
N LEU A 457 30.30 -6.89 -7.18
CA LEU A 457 29.96 -8.27 -7.48
C LEU A 457 29.67 -9.01 -6.18
N ARG A 458 28.55 -9.73 -6.09
CA ARG A 458 28.21 -10.64 -4.99
C ARG A 458 28.17 -12.07 -5.49
N VAL A 459 28.91 -12.98 -4.77
CA VAL A 459 29.09 -14.38 -5.16
C VAL A 459 28.82 -15.38 -3.99
N TYR A 460 28.18 -14.94 -2.92
CA TYR A 460 27.91 -15.75 -1.73
C TYR A 460 27.17 -17.07 -2.08
N LYS A 461 27.34 -18.08 -1.25
CA LYS A 461 26.64 -19.40 -1.37
C LYS A 461 26.70 -20.02 -2.77
N ASN A 462 27.86 -19.90 -3.45
CA ASN A 462 28.25 -20.71 -4.60
C ASN A 462 29.25 -21.80 -4.14
N CYS A 463 29.95 -22.43 -5.06
CA CYS A 463 30.97 -23.46 -4.76
C CYS A 463 32.30 -23.19 -5.43
N ILE A 464 32.65 -21.92 -5.60
CA ILE A 464 33.88 -21.44 -6.20
C ILE A 464 35.06 -21.87 -5.34
N LYS A 465 36.06 -22.52 -5.95
CA LYS A 465 37.28 -22.99 -5.27
C LYS A 465 38.51 -22.13 -5.61
N ASP A 466 38.60 -21.66 -6.84
CA ASP A 466 39.65 -20.76 -7.28
C ASP A 466 39.17 -19.31 -7.27
N PHE A 467 39.64 -18.54 -6.31
CA PHE A 467 39.29 -17.13 -6.15
C PHE A 467 40.20 -16.19 -6.94
N SER A 468 41.27 -16.70 -7.60
CA SER A 468 42.23 -15.84 -8.28
C SER A 468 41.58 -14.86 -9.28
N PRO A 469 40.57 -15.22 -10.09
CA PRO A 469 39.91 -14.24 -10.97
C PRO A 469 39.17 -13.13 -10.21
N LEU A 470 38.63 -13.46 -9.03
CA LEU A 470 37.87 -12.52 -8.18
C LEU A 470 38.82 -11.59 -7.41
N GLU A 471 39.95 -12.11 -6.96
CA GLU A 471 41.01 -11.30 -6.32
C GLU A 471 41.60 -10.27 -7.29
N GLU A 472 41.92 -10.71 -8.53
CA GLU A 472 42.34 -9.79 -9.59
C GLU A 472 41.28 -8.71 -9.91
N LEU A 473 39.98 -9.07 -9.88
CA LEU A 473 38.89 -8.12 -10.08
C LEU A 473 38.82 -7.10 -8.92
N LYS A 474 39.04 -7.57 -7.69
CA LYS A 474 39.09 -6.75 -6.47
C LYS A 474 40.30 -5.80 -6.49
N GLU A 475 41.45 -6.26 -6.94
CA GLU A 475 42.64 -5.41 -7.12
C GLU A 475 42.41 -4.27 -8.12
N ARG A 476 41.54 -4.47 -9.12
CA ARG A 476 41.12 -3.44 -10.08
C ARG A 476 40.05 -2.48 -9.52
N GLY A 477 39.68 -2.61 -8.23
CA GLY A 477 38.79 -1.70 -7.51
C GLY A 477 37.31 -2.11 -7.46
N THR A 478 36.95 -3.33 -7.87
CA THR A 478 35.63 -3.87 -7.73
C THR A 478 35.39 -4.39 -6.30
N TYR A 479 34.33 -4.01 -5.65
CA TYR A 479 33.90 -4.68 -4.42
C TYR A 479 33.44 -6.10 -4.73
N VAL A 480 34.05 -7.12 -4.10
CA VAL A 480 33.62 -8.51 -4.24
C VAL A 480 33.19 -9.05 -2.88
N GLY A 481 31.88 -9.31 -2.72
CA GLY A 481 31.28 -9.83 -1.49
C GLY A 481 30.97 -11.31 -1.56
N GLY A 482 31.06 -12.02 -0.42
CA GLY A 482 30.66 -13.42 -0.28
C GLY A 482 31.68 -14.46 -0.72
N MET A 483 32.97 -14.10 -0.89
CA MET A 483 34.03 -15.04 -1.27
C MET A 483 34.25 -16.13 -0.22
N ASN A 484 34.10 -15.83 1.05
CA ASN A 484 34.24 -16.75 2.20
C ASN A 484 32.94 -17.48 2.59
N GLU A 485 31.88 -17.27 1.87
CA GLU A 485 30.57 -17.89 2.10
C GLU A 485 30.27 -19.00 1.08
N GLN A 486 31.29 -19.68 0.57
CA GLN A 486 31.13 -20.71 -0.44
C GLN A 486 30.69 -22.05 0.17
N LEU A 487 29.86 -22.77 -0.58
CA LEU A 487 29.42 -24.13 -0.23
C LEU A 487 30.51 -25.15 -0.59
N GLU A 488 30.55 -26.30 0.12
CA GLU A 488 31.47 -27.37 -0.17
C GLU A 488 31.23 -28.05 -1.52
N SER A 489 29.95 -28.11 -1.94
CA SER A 489 29.53 -28.68 -3.22
C SER A 489 28.39 -27.89 -3.86
N CYS A 490 28.33 -27.92 -5.19
CA CYS A 490 27.23 -27.35 -6.00
C CYS A 490 26.11 -28.40 -6.17
N GLU A 491 25.28 -28.58 -5.20
CA GLU A 491 24.21 -29.60 -5.25
C GLU A 491 22.78 -29.04 -5.31
N ARG A 492 22.62 -27.76 -5.66
CA ARG A 492 21.27 -27.25 -5.91
C ARG A 492 20.72 -27.91 -7.17
N LYS A 493 19.72 -28.78 -7.00
CA LYS A 493 18.96 -29.35 -8.12
C LYS A 493 17.76 -28.46 -8.42
N ILE A 494 17.43 -28.32 -9.70
CA ILE A 494 16.13 -27.77 -10.10
C ILE A 494 15.10 -28.79 -9.60
N ILE A 495 14.27 -28.39 -8.66
CA ILE A 495 13.12 -29.21 -8.24
C ILE A 495 12.10 -29.10 -9.38
N THR A 496 11.96 -30.17 -10.15
CA THR A 496 10.90 -30.30 -11.13
C THR A 496 9.65 -30.85 -10.45
N SER A 497 8.48 -30.57 -10.98
CA SER A 497 7.21 -31.11 -10.48
C SER A 497 7.13 -32.64 -10.48
N GLU A 498 8.12 -33.31 -11.05
CA GLU A 498 8.25 -34.77 -11.06
C GLU A 498 9.03 -35.32 -9.83
N ASP A 499 9.70 -34.45 -9.04
CA ASP A 499 10.49 -34.84 -7.87
C ASP A 499 9.67 -34.79 -6.57
N GLY A 500 8.38 -34.52 -6.64
CA GLY A 500 7.45 -34.38 -5.52
C GLY A 500 6.36 -35.46 -5.48
N GLU A 501 6.76 -36.77 -5.43
CA GLU A 501 5.90 -37.86 -4.97
C GLU A 501 6.38 -38.40 -3.61
#